data_f53e9e4f3c3039ec0f79d8ebe7110a5e
#
_entry.id   f53e9e4f3c3039ec0f79d8ebe7110a5e
#
_cell.length_a   1.000
_cell.length_b   1.000
_cell.length_c   1.000
_cell.angle_alpha   90.00
_cell.angle_beta   90.00
_cell.angle_gamma   90.00
#
_symmetry.space_group_name_H-M   'P 1'
#
loop_
_entity.id
_entity.type
_entity.pdbx_description
1 polymer ?
#
loop_
_entity_poly.entity_id
_entity_poly.type
_entity_poly.pdbx_seq_one_letter_code
_entity_poly.pdbx_strand_id
1 'polypeptide(L)' 'ALKKLFDIPLAWYEKNPFLRSVRYKYGRFGRLTDKQLEAFKKTLKEMKTEEKKT' A
#
# COMPACT_ATOMS: atom_id res chain seq x y z
N ALA A 1 -7.05 11.22 -4.84
CA ALA A 1 -5.99 11.59 -3.94
C ALA A 1 -5.35 10.37 -3.31
N LEU A 2 -4.05 10.46 -3.05
CA LEU A 2 -3.27 9.35 -2.52
C LEU A 2 -3.70 8.92 -1.13
N LYS A 3 -4.35 9.80 -0.39
CA LYS A 3 -4.81 9.47 0.96
C LYS A 3 -5.71 8.25 0.99
N LYS A 4 -6.51 8.05 -0.02
CA LYS A 4 -7.40 6.88 -0.08
C LYS A 4 -6.64 5.58 -0.24
N LEU A 5 -5.49 5.63 -0.90
CA LEU A 5 -4.67 4.44 -1.07
C LEU A 5 -4.05 3.99 0.25
N PHE A 6 -3.77 4.94 1.13
CA PHE A 6 -3.16 4.63 2.43
C PHE A 6 -4.20 4.41 3.53
N ASP A 7 -5.47 4.54 3.20
CA ASP A 7 -6.56 4.32 4.15
C ASP A 7 -6.88 2.84 4.25
N ILE A 8 -5.93 2.09 4.76
CA ILE A 8 -6.03 0.64 4.93
C ILE A 8 -5.71 0.27 6.37
N PRO A 9 -6.22 -0.88 6.85
CA PRO A 9 -5.96 -1.30 8.23
C PRO A 9 -4.46 -1.47 8.50
N LEU A 10 -4.06 -1.19 9.73
CA LEU A 10 -2.67 -1.35 10.13
C LEU A 10 -2.19 -2.79 9.95
N ALA A 11 -3.10 -3.74 10.09
CA ALA A 11 -2.79 -5.15 9.91
C ALA A 11 -2.20 -5.44 8.53
N TRP A 12 -2.66 -4.72 7.50
CA TRP A 12 -2.14 -4.90 6.15
C TRP A 12 -0.69 -4.46 6.06
N TYR A 13 -0.34 -3.37 6.74
CA TYR A 13 1.05 -2.90 6.78
C TYR A 13 1.94 -3.89 7.51
N GLU A 14 1.42 -4.52 8.54
CA GLU A 14 2.18 -5.52 9.28
C GLU A 14 2.38 -6.81 8.49
N LYS A 15 1.37 -7.20 7.72
CA LYS A 15 1.47 -8.38 6.88
C LYS A 15 2.43 -8.21 5.72
N ASN A 16 2.51 -7.00 5.19
CA ASN A 16 3.30 -6.75 4.00
C ASN A 16 4.28 -5.61 4.25
N PRO A 17 5.56 -5.93 4.49
CA PRO A 17 6.57 -4.90 4.75
C PRO A 17 6.76 -3.94 3.58
N PHE A 18 6.40 -4.35 2.37
CA PHE A 18 6.47 -3.47 1.22
C PHE A 18 5.53 -2.27 1.39
N LEU A 19 4.33 -2.51 1.89
CA LEU A 19 3.36 -1.44 2.12
C LEU A 19 3.88 -0.45 3.16
N ARG A 20 4.50 -0.96 4.21
CA ARG A 20 5.10 -0.10 5.24
C ARG A 20 6.21 0.77 4.64
N SER A 21 7.03 0.17 3.81
CA SER A 21 8.14 0.86 3.17
C SER A 21 7.63 2.00 2.29
N VAL A 22 6.62 1.73 1.48
CA VAL A 22 6.04 2.74 0.59
C VAL A 22 5.42 3.87 1.39
N ARG A 23 4.69 3.53 2.45
CA ARG A 23 4.07 4.54 3.30
C ARG A 23 5.13 5.43 3.96
N TYR A 24 6.20 4.82 4.43
CA TYR A 24 7.29 5.56 5.05
C TYR A 24 7.89 6.57 4.07
N LYS A 25 8.17 6.12 2.86
CA LYS A 25 8.73 6.99 1.84
C LYS A 25 7.79 8.11 1.47
N TYR A 26 6.49 7.81 1.39
CA TYR A 26 5.51 8.84 1.09
C TYR A 26 5.48 9.91 2.18
N GLY A 27 5.53 9.50 3.44
CA GLY A 27 5.55 10.44 4.55
C GLY A 27 6.82 11.28 4.58
N ARG A 28 7.95 10.69 4.16
CA ARG A 28 9.22 11.39 4.15
C ARG A 28 9.36 12.34 2.98
N PHE A 29 8.97 11.91 1.79
CA PHE A 29 9.19 12.69 0.56
C PHE A 29 7.95 13.42 0.07
N GLY A 30 6.79 13.07 0.59
CA GLY A 30 5.54 13.72 0.20
C GLY A 30 4.96 13.24 -1.12
N ARG A 31 5.63 12.30 -1.79
CA ARG A 31 5.13 11.76 -3.06
C ARG A 31 5.77 10.42 -3.37
N LEU A 32 5.20 9.72 -4.34
CA LEU A 32 5.70 8.44 -4.79
C LEU A 32 5.98 8.49 -6.29
N THR A 33 6.93 7.67 -6.74
CA THR A 33 7.16 7.52 -8.18
C THR A 33 6.04 6.69 -8.78
N ASP A 34 5.88 6.78 -10.10
CA ASP A 34 4.84 6.01 -10.79
C ASP A 34 5.02 4.51 -10.55
N LYS A 35 6.26 4.04 -10.58
CA LYS A 35 6.54 2.63 -10.34
C LYS A 35 6.13 2.19 -8.95
N GLN A 36 6.44 2.99 -7.95
CA GLN A 36 6.08 2.68 -6.57
C GLN A 36 4.56 2.69 -6.39
N LEU A 37 3.92 3.67 -7.01
CA LEU A 37 2.47 3.80 -6.93
C LEU A 37 1.77 2.60 -7.56
N GLU A 38 2.22 2.20 -8.74
CA GLU A 38 1.65 1.04 -9.43
C GLU A 38 1.84 -0.24 -8.63
N ALA A 39 3.04 -0.45 -8.11
CA ALA A 39 3.33 -1.62 -7.30
C ALA A 39 2.48 -1.65 -6.03
N PHE A 40 2.28 -0.49 -5.43
CA PHE A 40 1.45 -0.38 -4.24
C PHE A 40 0.00 -0.74 -4.54
N LYS A 41 -0.54 -0.19 -5.61
CA LYS A 41 -1.90 -0.49 -6.03
C LYS A 41 -2.09 -1.97 -6.33
N LYS A 42 -1.12 -2.55 -7.02
CA LYS A 42 -1.16 -3.96 -7.38
C LYS A 42 -1.16 -4.83 -6.12
N THR A 43 -0.29 -4.49 -5.18
CA THR A 43 -0.21 -5.24 -3.92
C THR A 43 -1.52 -5.17 -3.15
N LEU A 44 -2.13 -3.99 -3.09
CA LEU A 44 -3.41 -3.83 -2.42
C LEU A 44 -4.49 -4.68 -3.08
N LYS A 45 -4.50 -4.70 -4.39
CA LYS A 45 -5.48 -5.49 -5.13
C LYS A 45 -5.32 -6.98 -4.84
N GLU A 46 -4.09 -7.46 -4.80
CA GLU A 46 -3.81 -8.85 -4.49
C GLU A 46 -4.24 -9.21 -3.08
N MET A 47 -3.97 -8.35 -2.12
CA MET A 47 -4.39 -8.58 -0.75
C MET A 47 -5.90 -8.62 -0.60
N LYS A 48 -6.61 -7.74 -1.30
CA LYS A 48 -8.07 -7.75 -1.29
C LYS A 48 -8.62 -9.04 -1.86
N THR A 49 -8.01 -9.52 -2.92
CA THR A 49 -8.43 -10.76 -3.55
C THR A 49 -8.25 -11.94 -2.61
N GLU A 50 -7.13 -11.98 -1.89
CA GLU A 50 -6.88 -13.04 -0.92
C GLU A 50 -7.89 -13.02 0.22
N GLU A 51 -8.22 -11.83 0.73
CA GLU A 51 -9.21 -11.70 1.80
C GLU A 51 -10.58 -12.21 1.37
N LYS A 52 -10.95 -11.95 0.13
CA LYS A 52 -12.25 -12.40 -0.38
C LYS A 52 -12.33 -13.91 -0.52
N LYS A 53 -11.20 -14.57 -0.68
CA LYS A 53 -11.17 -16.02 -0.84
C LYS A 53 -11.35 -16.76 0.48
N THR A 54 -11.07 -16.12 1.56
CA THR A 54 -11.30 -16.71 2.87
C THR A 54 -12.67 -16.31 3.40
#